data_725c74734b565bfdbc0dba8daaca8c04
#
_entry.id   725c74734b565bfdbc0dba8daaca8c04
#
_cell.length_a   1.000
_cell.length_b   1.000
_cell.length_c   1.000
_cell.angle_alpha   90.00
_cell.angle_beta   90.00
_cell.angle_gamma   90.00
#
_symmetry.space_group_name_H-M   'P 1'
#
loop_
_entity.id
_entity.type
_entity.pdbx_description
1 polymer ?
#
loop_
_entity_poly.entity_id
_entity_poly.type
_entity_poly.pdbx_seq_one_letter_code
_entity_poly.pdbx_strand_id
1 'polypeptide(L)'
;MKPTLLLLAAGMGSRYGSLKQLDELGPNGETIMDYSIYDAIQAGFGKIVFVIRKDFEDQFRKQVLSKYEGHIPAELVFQSIDALPEGFSVPEGREKPWGTNHAVLMAKDVIKEPFCVINCDDFYNRDCFKVIGKFLADLPEGAKNKYAMVGFRVGNTLSDNGTVARGICSTDAEGNLTTVVERTEIERREGEVKYKDEQGEWVAVSDNTPVSMNVWGFTPDYFDYSEAYFKEFLSDPKNIENKKAEYFIPLMVNKLINDGTATVKVLDTTSKWFGVTYAADRESVVAKIQSLIDDGTYPAKLF
;
A
#
# COMPACT_ATOMS: atom_id res chain seq x y z
N MET A 1 -6.91 21.01 0.59
CA MET A 1 -7.35 20.28 -0.66
C MET A 1 -7.74 18.88 -0.27
N LYS A 2 -8.77 18.27 -0.92
CA LYS A 2 -9.12 16.86 -0.62
C LYS A 2 -8.10 15.93 -1.27
N PRO A 3 -7.47 15.02 -0.52
CA PRO A 3 -6.49 14.09 -1.10
C PRO A 3 -7.15 13.00 -1.93
N THR A 4 -6.35 12.36 -2.79
CA THR A 4 -6.75 11.17 -3.57
C THR A 4 -6.25 9.89 -2.90
N LEU A 5 -7.07 8.83 -2.91
CA LEU A 5 -6.65 7.49 -2.55
C LEU A 5 -6.26 6.71 -3.81
N LEU A 6 -5.04 6.22 -3.87
CA LEU A 6 -4.51 5.38 -4.93
C LEU A 6 -4.41 3.93 -4.45
N LEU A 7 -5.20 3.03 -5.04
CA LEU A 7 -5.23 1.62 -4.69
C LEU A 7 -4.41 0.79 -5.69
N LEU A 8 -3.45 0.05 -5.20
CA LEU A 8 -2.64 -0.87 -6.01
C LEU A 8 -3.38 -2.21 -6.16
N ALA A 9 -4.03 -2.41 -7.30
CA ALA A 9 -4.86 -3.57 -7.61
C ALA A 9 -4.37 -4.36 -8.85
N ALA A 10 -3.20 -4.04 -9.41
CA ALA A 10 -2.61 -4.74 -10.54
C ALA A 10 -1.87 -6.04 -10.14
N GLY A 11 -1.60 -6.23 -8.85
CA GLY A 11 -1.00 -7.43 -8.30
C GLY A 11 -1.94 -8.62 -8.48
N MET A 12 -1.58 -9.53 -9.37
CA MET A 12 -2.35 -10.74 -9.63
C MET A 12 -2.28 -11.68 -8.44
N GLY A 13 -3.40 -12.01 -7.88
CA GLY A 13 -3.56 -13.25 -7.14
C GLY A 13 -3.43 -14.45 -8.09
N SER A 14 -2.26 -14.61 -8.72
CA SER A 14 -1.96 -15.61 -9.74
C SER A 14 -2.14 -17.07 -9.25
N ARG A 15 -2.39 -17.25 -7.97
CA ARG A 15 -2.57 -18.58 -7.35
C ARG A 15 -4.00 -19.12 -7.42
N TYR A 16 -5.00 -18.29 -7.80
CA TYR A 16 -6.42 -18.69 -7.73
C TYR A 16 -7.22 -18.47 -9.02
N GLY A 17 -6.60 -18.01 -10.12
CA GLY A 17 -7.29 -17.81 -11.41
C GLY A 17 -8.43 -16.76 -11.38
N SER A 18 -8.60 -16.04 -10.27
CA SER A 18 -9.59 -14.98 -10.07
C SER A 18 -8.96 -13.78 -9.39
N LEU A 19 -9.60 -12.62 -9.50
CA LEU A 19 -9.19 -11.42 -8.77
C LEU A 19 -9.39 -11.66 -7.26
N LYS A 20 -8.33 -11.97 -6.52
CA LYS A 20 -8.35 -12.14 -5.04
C LYS A 20 -8.97 -10.93 -4.34
N GLN A 21 -8.88 -9.75 -4.96
CA GLN A 21 -9.45 -8.50 -4.48
C GLN A 21 -10.99 -8.48 -4.46
N LEU A 22 -11.64 -9.46 -5.11
CA LEU A 22 -13.09 -9.61 -5.14
C LEU A 22 -13.59 -10.68 -4.14
N ASP A 23 -12.74 -11.20 -3.24
CA ASP A 23 -13.20 -12.09 -2.18
C ASP A 23 -14.12 -11.32 -1.22
N GLU A 24 -15.38 -11.76 -1.19
CA GLU A 24 -16.42 -11.19 -0.36
C GLU A 24 -16.24 -11.67 1.08
N LEU A 25 -15.91 -10.74 1.96
CA LEU A 25 -15.59 -11.00 3.36
C LEU A 25 -16.59 -10.34 4.32
N GLY A 26 -17.30 -9.32 3.84
CA GLY A 26 -18.39 -8.68 4.57
C GLY A 26 -19.75 -9.35 4.35
N PRO A 27 -20.74 -9.09 5.23
CA PRO A 27 -22.04 -9.77 5.20
C PRO A 27 -22.92 -9.45 3.99
N ASN A 28 -22.67 -8.36 3.27
CA ASN A 28 -23.42 -7.98 2.07
C ASN A 28 -22.55 -8.01 0.79
N GLY A 29 -21.50 -8.82 0.79
CA GLY A 29 -20.59 -8.94 -0.36
C GLY A 29 -19.49 -7.86 -0.40
N GLU A 30 -19.23 -7.22 0.73
CA GLU A 30 -18.12 -6.25 0.82
C GLU A 30 -16.78 -6.99 0.77
N THR A 31 -15.85 -6.42 0.01
CA THR A 31 -14.45 -6.84 -0.04
C THR A 31 -13.60 -6.03 0.95
N ILE A 32 -12.36 -6.43 1.20
CA ILE A 32 -11.44 -5.65 2.06
C ILE A 32 -11.29 -4.20 1.57
N MET A 33 -11.18 -4.01 0.26
CA MET A 33 -11.02 -2.64 -0.27
C MET A 33 -12.26 -1.77 -0.09
N ASP A 34 -13.45 -2.35 -0.01
CA ASP A 34 -14.69 -1.58 0.25
C ASP A 34 -14.61 -0.88 1.62
N TYR A 35 -14.07 -1.55 2.64
CA TYR A 35 -13.82 -0.95 3.96
C TYR A 35 -12.77 0.16 3.90
N SER A 36 -11.67 -0.05 3.18
CA SER A 36 -10.64 0.98 2.98
C SER A 36 -11.18 2.22 2.29
N ILE A 37 -12.02 2.05 1.27
CA ILE A 37 -12.64 3.17 0.55
C ILE A 37 -13.66 3.88 1.43
N TYR A 38 -14.48 3.13 2.18
CA TYR A 38 -15.42 3.71 3.14
C TYR A 38 -14.69 4.59 4.16
N ASP A 39 -13.62 4.08 4.78
CA ASP A 39 -12.84 4.83 5.76
C ASP A 39 -12.14 6.04 5.15
N ALA A 40 -11.64 5.94 3.91
CA ALA A 40 -11.08 7.08 3.19
C ALA A 40 -12.13 8.19 2.94
N ILE A 41 -13.35 7.82 2.54
CA ILE A 41 -14.46 8.78 2.39
C ILE A 41 -14.72 9.48 3.72
N GLN A 42 -14.81 8.74 4.82
CA GLN A 42 -15.01 9.30 6.16
C GLN A 42 -13.84 10.19 6.61
N ALA A 43 -12.63 9.90 6.15
CA ALA A 43 -11.43 10.71 6.41
C ALA A 43 -11.29 11.94 5.49
N GLY A 44 -12.23 12.16 4.56
CA GLY A 44 -12.30 13.35 3.71
C GLY A 44 -11.55 13.26 2.38
N PHE A 45 -11.18 12.05 1.93
CA PHE A 45 -10.66 11.85 0.57
C PHE A 45 -11.71 12.24 -0.47
N GLY A 46 -11.27 12.83 -1.57
CA GLY A 46 -12.17 13.40 -2.60
C GLY A 46 -12.24 12.60 -3.90
N LYS A 47 -11.31 11.66 -4.10
CA LYS A 47 -11.22 10.84 -5.30
C LYS A 47 -10.52 9.51 -4.99
N ILE A 48 -10.86 8.47 -5.71
CA ILE A 48 -10.13 7.20 -5.71
C ILE A 48 -9.60 6.91 -7.11
N VAL A 49 -8.39 6.34 -7.18
CA VAL A 49 -7.77 5.88 -8.41
C VAL A 49 -7.32 4.45 -8.21
N PHE A 50 -7.70 3.56 -9.11
CA PHE A 50 -7.25 2.16 -9.08
C PHE A 50 -6.20 1.92 -10.14
N VAL A 51 -5.10 1.30 -9.74
CA VAL A 51 -4.13 0.75 -10.68
C VAL A 51 -4.47 -0.71 -10.91
N ILE A 52 -4.89 -1.05 -12.12
CA ILE A 52 -5.26 -2.42 -12.50
C ILE A 52 -4.49 -2.85 -13.75
N ARG A 53 -4.64 -4.10 -14.14
CA ARG A 53 -4.25 -4.56 -15.48
C ARG A 53 -5.38 -4.30 -16.48
N LYS A 54 -5.01 -3.97 -17.72
CA LYS A 54 -5.99 -3.64 -18.77
C LYS A 54 -6.96 -4.78 -19.10
N ASP A 55 -6.50 -6.01 -19.00
CA ASP A 55 -7.31 -7.20 -19.29
C ASP A 55 -8.46 -7.43 -18.29
N PHE A 56 -8.44 -6.76 -17.13
CA PHE A 56 -9.52 -6.81 -16.14
C PHE A 56 -10.47 -5.60 -16.18
N GLU A 57 -10.31 -4.66 -17.10
CA GLU A 57 -11.06 -3.40 -17.07
C GLU A 57 -12.56 -3.59 -17.04
N ASP A 58 -13.14 -4.36 -17.96
CA ASP A 58 -14.58 -4.51 -18.08
C ASP A 58 -15.19 -5.16 -16.83
N GLN A 59 -14.52 -6.20 -16.33
CA GLN A 59 -14.96 -6.88 -15.12
C GLN A 59 -14.87 -5.95 -13.92
N PHE A 60 -13.77 -5.19 -13.78
CA PHE A 60 -13.54 -4.28 -12.66
C PHE A 60 -14.54 -3.12 -12.68
N ARG A 61 -14.83 -2.54 -13.85
CA ARG A 61 -15.86 -1.50 -13.98
C ARG A 61 -17.22 -2.00 -13.51
N LYS A 62 -17.62 -3.19 -13.94
CA LYS A 62 -18.93 -3.77 -13.64
C LYS A 62 -19.06 -4.20 -12.16
N GLN A 63 -18.03 -4.80 -11.58
CA GLN A 63 -18.12 -5.44 -10.26
C GLN A 63 -17.61 -4.55 -9.12
N VAL A 64 -16.72 -3.59 -9.41
CA VAL A 64 -16.07 -2.76 -8.40
C VAL A 64 -16.50 -1.32 -8.51
N LEU A 65 -16.25 -0.66 -9.65
CA LEU A 65 -16.52 0.78 -9.77
C LEU A 65 -18.00 1.12 -9.57
N SER A 66 -18.91 0.28 -10.03
CA SER A 66 -20.35 0.49 -9.87
C SER A 66 -20.79 0.63 -8.42
N LYS A 67 -20.04 0.03 -7.48
CA LYS A 67 -20.33 0.15 -6.03
C LYS A 67 -20.16 1.57 -5.50
N TYR A 68 -19.28 2.36 -6.12
CA TYR A 68 -18.88 3.69 -5.63
C TYR A 68 -19.58 4.84 -6.37
N GLU A 69 -20.42 4.53 -7.36
CA GLU A 69 -21.20 5.52 -8.08
C GLU A 69 -22.07 6.33 -7.13
N GLY A 70 -21.98 7.66 -7.19
CA GLY A 70 -22.69 8.57 -6.29
C GLY A 70 -22.05 8.76 -4.91
N HIS A 71 -21.04 7.99 -4.53
CA HIS A 71 -20.33 8.10 -3.25
C HIS A 71 -19.02 8.86 -3.36
N ILE A 72 -18.19 8.55 -4.35
CA ILE A 72 -16.90 9.20 -4.59
C ILE A 72 -16.50 9.06 -6.06
N PRO A 73 -15.89 10.09 -6.69
CA PRO A 73 -15.29 9.97 -8.02
C PRO A 73 -14.23 8.89 -8.07
N ALA A 74 -14.29 8.02 -9.08
CA ALA A 74 -13.38 6.90 -9.23
C ALA A 74 -12.84 6.80 -10.66
N GLU A 75 -11.50 6.60 -10.78
CA GLU A 75 -10.80 6.46 -12.06
C GLU A 75 -9.98 5.17 -12.11
N LEU A 76 -9.73 4.67 -13.33
CA LEU A 76 -8.82 3.54 -13.58
C LEU A 76 -7.59 4.00 -14.32
N VAL A 77 -6.43 3.48 -13.89
CA VAL A 77 -5.17 3.55 -14.65
C VAL A 77 -4.60 2.14 -14.79
N PHE A 78 -3.77 1.92 -15.80
CA PHE A 78 -3.38 0.58 -16.18
C PHE A 78 -1.87 0.38 -16.03
N GLN A 79 -1.48 -0.64 -15.27
CA GLN A 79 -0.11 -1.09 -15.21
C GLN A 79 0.13 -2.17 -16.27
N SER A 80 1.13 -1.95 -17.12
CA SER A 80 1.60 -2.93 -18.10
C SER A 80 3.11 -3.02 -18.07
N ILE A 81 3.68 -4.17 -18.43
CA ILE A 81 5.14 -4.39 -18.46
C ILE A 81 5.83 -3.57 -19.54
N ASP A 82 5.11 -3.16 -20.57
CA ASP A 82 5.57 -2.33 -21.69
C ASP A 82 5.36 -0.82 -21.47
N ALA A 83 4.76 -0.43 -20.35
CA ALA A 83 4.66 0.98 -19.94
C ALA A 83 6.02 1.47 -19.43
N LEU A 84 6.95 1.66 -20.34
CA LEU A 84 8.34 2.04 -20.09
C LEU A 84 8.64 3.45 -20.61
N PRO A 85 9.60 4.17 -19.99
CA PRO A 85 10.09 5.42 -20.54
C PRO A 85 10.70 5.24 -21.93
N GLU A 86 10.74 6.33 -22.71
CA GLU A 86 11.37 6.33 -24.04
C GLU A 86 12.83 5.84 -23.96
N GLY A 87 13.21 5.00 -24.90
CA GLY A 87 14.56 4.40 -25.00
C GLY A 87 14.72 3.06 -24.29
N PHE A 88 13.69 2.58 -23.57
CA PHE A 88 13.70 1.27 -22.94
C PHE A 88 12.73 0.31 -23.60
N SER A 89 13.05 -0.98 -23.57
CA SER A 89 12.20 -2.07 -24.06
C SER A 89 12.11 -3.19 -23.03
N VAL A 90 11.02 -3.94 -23.11
CA VAL A 90 10.81 -5.11 -22.23
C VAL A 90 11.84 -6.18 -22.57
N PRO A 91 12.65 -6.65 -21.59
CA PRO A 91 13.58 -7.75 -21.83
C PRO A 91 12.86 -9.03 -22.28
N GLU A 92 13.46 -9.76 -23.20
CA GLU A 92 12.91 -11.00 -23.70
C GLU A 92 12.60 -11.99 -22.56
N GLY A 93 11.35 -12.50 -22.54
CA GLY A 93 10.86 -13.44 -21.54
C GLY A 93 10.62 -12.86 -20.16
N ARG A 94 10.51 -11.52 -20.02
CA ARG A 94 10.00 -10.91 -18.78
C ARG A 94 8.48 -10.96 -18.77
N GLU A 95 7.93 -11.54 -17.71
CA GLU A 95 6.48 -11.59 -17.45
C GLU A 95 6.09 -10.81 -16.17
N LYS A 96 7.06 -10.61 -15.28
CA LYS A 96 6.80 -9.97 -13.98
C LYS A 96 6.63 -8.46 -14.14
N PRO A 97 5.58 -7.85 -13.52
CA PRO A 97 5.44 -6.39 -13.44
C PRO A 97 6.66 -5.73 -12.80
N TRP A 98 6.86 -4.43 -13.08
CA TRP A 98 8.04 -3.70 -12.61
C TRP A 98 7.99 -3.27 -11.13
N GLY A 99 6.95 -3.66 -10.39
CA GLY A 99 6.83 -3.41 -8.96
C GLY A 99 5.86 -2.32 -8.57
N THR A 100 5.72 -2.08 -7.26
CA THR A 100 4.70 -1.20 -6.68
C THR A 100 4.92 0.27 -7.05
N ASN A 101 6.16 0.73 -7.14
CA ASN A 101 6.40 2.12 -7.52
C ASN A 101 6.16 2.40 -9.01
N HIS A 102 6.37 1.42 -9.87
CA HIS A 102 5.93 1.51 -11.26
C HIS A 102 4.40 1.59 -11.36
N ALA A 103 3.67 0.85 -10.51
CA ALA A 103 2.21 0.96 -10.44
C ALA A 103 1.78 2.38 -10.05
N VAL A 104 2.44 3.01 -9.07
CA VAL A 104 2.19 4.41 -8.68
C VAL A 104 2.39 5.35 -9.85
N LEU A 105 3.44 5.19 -10.65
CA LEU A 105 3.72 6.03 -11.83
C LEU A 105 2.58 6.06 -12.85
N MET A 106 1.78 5.00 -12.96
CA MET A 106 0.64 4.96 -13.89
C MET A 106 -0.42 6.01 -13.57
N ALA A 107 -0.43 6.55 -12.35
CA ALA A 107 -1.38 7.57 -11.92
C ALA A 107 -0.91 9.01 -12.13
N LYS A 108 0.29 9.24 -12.67
CA LYS A 108 0.94 10.56 -12.86
C LYS A 108 0.03 11.57 -13.58
N ASP A 109 -0.70 11.12 -14.59
CA ASP A 109 -1.50 12.03 -15.42
C ASP A 109 -2.85 12.36 -14.80
N VAL A 110 -3.37 11.54 -13.90
CA VAL A 110 -4.72 11.68 -13.31
C VAL A 110 -4.71 12.22 -11.88
N ILE A 111 -3.58 12.17 -11.17
CA ILE A 111 -3.44 12.71 -9.80
C ILE A 111 -2.59 13.98 -9.83
N LYS A 112 -3.19 15.11 -9.42
CA LYS A 112 -2.53 16.43 -9.35
C LYS A 112 -2.58 17.03 -7.94
N GLU A 113 -3.25 16.39 -7.01
CA GLU A 113 -3.41 16.71 -5.60
C GLU A 113 -2.56 15.76 -4.73
N PRO A 114 -2.32 16.08 -3.43
CA PRO A 114 -1.72 15.13 -2.49
C PRO A 114 -2.50 13.82 -2.46
N PHE A 115 -1.79 12.70 -2.33
CA PHE A 115 -2.41 11.38 -2.44
C PHE A 115 -1.84 10.36 -1.46
N CYS A 116 -2.67 9.39 -1.12
CA CYS A 116 -2.29 8.22 -0.32
C CYS A 116 -2.28 6.97 -1.18
N VAL A 117 -1.22 6.18 -1.07
CA VAL A 117 -1.10 4.87 -1.72
C VAL A 117 -1.38 3.77 -0.71
N ILE A 118 -2.17 2.76 -1.11
CA ILE A 118 -2.43 1.55 -0.32
C ILE A 118 -2.47 0.31 -1.22
N ASN A 119 -2.29 -0.86 -0.62
CA ASN A 119 -2.65 -2.14 -1.25
C ASN A 119 -4.17 -2.32 -1.18
N CYS A 120 -4.77 -2.95 -2.17
CA CYS A 120 -6.22 -3.19 -2.22
C CYS A 120 -6.68 -4.42 -1.43
N ASP A 121 -5.76 -5.29 -1.01
CA ASP A 121 -6.03 -6.56 -0.34
C ASP A 121 -5.66 -6.59 1.16
N ASP A 122 -5.35 -5.42 1.72
CA ASP A 122 -5.03 -5.21 3.13
C ASP A 122 -6.14 -4.43 3.86
N PHE A 123 -6.48 -4.86 5.08
CA PHE A 123 -7.40 -4.14 5.95
C PHE A 123 -6.61 -3.23 6.90
N TYR A 124 -6.77 -1.91 6.74
CA TYR A 124 -5.98 -0.90 7.45
C TYR A 124 -6.67 -0.29 8.66
N ASN A 125 -8.01 -0.42 8.77
CA ASN A 125 -8.84 0.17 9.79
C ASN A 125 -8.87 1.73 9.76
N ARG A 126 -9.92 2.29 10.34
CA ARG A 126 -10.32 3.71 10.26
C ARG A 126 -9.26 4.70 10.72
N ASP A 127 -8.54 4.42 11.81
CA ASP A 127 -7.56 5.36 12.36
C ASP A 127 -6.40 5.60 11.38
N CYS A 128 -5.99 4.58 10.62
CA CYS A 128 -4.99 4.71 9.56
C CYS A 128 -5.37 5.82 8.56
N PHE A 129 -6.60 5.77 8.02
CA PHE A 129 -7.08 6.77 7.04
C PHE A 129 -7.26 8.15 7.66
N LYS A 130 -7.67 8.22 8.92
CA LYS A 130 -7.80 9.47 9.66
C LYS A 130 -6.46 10.19 9.79
N VAL A 131 -5.40 9.49 10.21
CA VAL A 131 -4.09 10.13 10.44
C VAL A 131 -3.44 10.55 9.12
N ILE A 132 -3.47 9.71 8.08
CA ILE A 132 -2.88 10.06 6.78
C ILE A 132 -3.72 11.10 6.03
N GLY A 133 -5.04 10.98 6.06
CA GLY A 133 -5.96 11.95 5.45
C GLY A 133 -5.79 13.34 6.04
N LYS A 134 -5.69 13.44 7.38
CA LYS A 134 -5.42 14.70 8.07
C LYS A 134 -4.08 15.29 7.65
N PHE A 135 -3.00 14.49 7.65
CA PHE A 135 -1.67 14.96 7.23
C PHE A 135 -1.71 15.56 5.81
N LEU A 136 -2.30 14.84 4.85
CA LEU A 136 -2.36 15.29 3.46
C LEU A 136 -3.25 16.53 3.26
N ALA A 137 -4.37 16.62 3.99
CA ALA A 137 -5.28 17.75 3.92
C ALA A 137 -4.69 19.03 4.53
N ASP A 138 -3.84 18.90 5.55
CA ASP A 138 -3.18 20.01 6.24
C ASP A 138 -1.96 20.56 5.48
N LEU A 139 -1.50 19.88 4.42
CA LEU A 139 -0.39 20.38 3.60
C LEU A 139 -0.79 21.70 2.93
N PRO A 140 0.10 22.71 2.93
CA PRO A 140 -0.15 23.95 2.21
C PRO A 140 -0.25 23.70 0.71
N GLU A 141 -0.98 24.55 0.02
CA GLU A 141 -1.08 24.50 -1.44
C GLU A 141 0.30 24.61 -2.08
N GLY A 142 0.58 23.72 -3.05
CA GLY A 142 1.88 23.66 -3.72
C GLY A 142 3.01 23.06 -2.86
N ALA A 143 2.70 22.43 -1.73
CA ALA A 143 3.69 21.71 -0.92
C ALA A 143 4.44 20.67 -1.78
N LYS A 144 5.75 20.60 -1.57
CA LYS A 144 6.65 19.64 -2.24
C LYS A 144 7.55 18.96 -1.23
N ASN A 145 7.98 17.74 -1.54
CA ASN A 145 8.96 16.98 -0.76
C ASN A 145 8.52 16.73 0.69
N LYS A 146 7.21 16.80 0.95
CA LYS A 146 6.60 16.56 2.27
C LYS A 146 5.75 15.31 2.20
N TYR A 147 6.37 14.20 2.57
CA TYR A 147 5.76 12.88 2.50
C TYR A 147 5.48 12.33 3.89
N ALA A 148 4.66 11.30 3.93
CA ALA A 148 4.39 10.57 5.16
C ALA A 148 4.23 9.08 4.87
N MET A 149 4.38 8.27 5.89
CA MET A 149 3.90 6.90 5.92
C MET A 149 3.15 6.64 7.23
N VAL A 150 2.19 5.72 7.20
CA VAL A 150 1.57 5.25 8.44
C VAL A 150 2.41 4.11 8.98
N GLY A 151 2.99 4.35 10.17
CA GLY A 151 3.75 3.36 10.93
C GLY A 151 2.80 2.53 11.79
N PHE A 152 2.51 1.32 11.35
CA PHE A 152 1.77 0.36 12.18
C PHE A 152 2.69 -0.20 13.26
N ARG A 153 2.15 -0.46 14.45
CA ARG A 153 2.90 -1.16 15.49
C ARG A 153 3.03 -2.61 15.11
N VAL A 154 4.25 -3.16 15.08
CA VAL A 154 4.50 -4.52 14.59
C VAL A 154 3.64 -5.57 15.28
N GLY A 155 3.41 -5.43 16.60
CA GLY A 155 2.53 -6.32 17.35
C GLY A 155 1.07 -6.35 16.88
N ASN A 156 0.62 -5.31 16.14
CA ASN A 156 -0.71 -5.20 15.54
C ASN A 156 -0.77 -5.73 14.09
N THR A 157 0.30 -6.34 13.58
CA THR A 157 0.41 -6.78 12.17
C THR A 157 0.80 -8.24 12.01
N LEU A 158 0.81 -9.01 13.09
CA LEU A 158 1.20 -10.41 13.08
C LEU A 158 0.06 -11.31 12.58
N SER A 159 0.41 -12.50 12.13
CA SER A 159 -0.52 -13.59 11.82
C SER A 159 -0.42 -14.68 12.89
N ASP A 160 -1.55 -15.29 13.22
CA ASP A 160 -1.59 -16.47 14.10
C ASP A 160 -1.20 -17.76 13.34
N ASN A 161 -1.10 -17.71 12.01
CA ASN A 161 -0.89 -18.86 11.12
C ASN A 161 0.52 -18.99 10.58
N GLY A 162 1.46 -18.13 11.03
CA GLY A 162 2.86 -18.20 10.61
C GLY A 162 3.59 -16.85 10.61
N THR A 163 4.81 -16.87 10.11
CA THR A 163 5.62 -15.66 10.01
C THR A 163 5.06 -14.68 8.98
N VAL A 164 5.32 -13.40 9.19
CA VAL A 164 4.96 -12.32 8.26
C VAL A 164 6.20 -11.55 7.80
N ALA A 165 6.11 -10.90 6.64
CA ALA A 165 7.13 -10.00 6.14
C ALA A 165 6.70 -8.55 6.36
N ARG A 166 7.57 -7.69 6.93
CA ARG A 166 7.30 -6.26 7.17
C ARG A 166 8.54 -5.42 6.98
N GLY A 167 8.36 -4.20 6.48
CA GLY A 167 9.40 -3.19 6.49
C GLY A 167 9.55 -2.57 7.86
N ILE A 168 10.53 -2.99 8.66
CA ILE A 168 10.83 -2.36 9.94
C ILE A 168 11.39 -0.96 9.71
N CYS A 169 10.80 0.04 10.37
CA CYS A 169 11.12 1.44 10.20
C CYS A 169 11.97 1.96 11.36
N SER A 170 12.99 2.76 11.03
CA SER A 170 13.73 3.58 11.98
C SER A 170 13.38 5.06 11.79
N THR A 171 13.35 5.83 12.87
CA THR A 171 13.03 7.26 12.85
C THR A 171 14.08 8.09 13.54
N ASP A 172 14.20 9.36 13.13
CA ASP A 172 14.96 10.37 13.87
C ASP A 172 14.17 10.88 15.11
N ALA A 173 14.77 11.82 15.85
CA ALA A 173 14.16 12.42 17.03
C ALA A 173 12.88 13.22 16.72
N GLU A 174 12.75 13.73 15.51
CA GLU A 174 11.59 14.45 15.01
C GLU A 174 10.49 13.51 14.50
N GLY A 175 10.74 12.17 14.46
CA GLY A 175 9.84 11.15 13.98
C GLY A 175 9.74 11.10 12.45
N ASN A 176 10.78 11.54 11.76
CA ASN A 176 10.90 11.31 10.33
C ASN A 176 11.57 9.96 10.06
N LEU A 177 11.14 9.29 9.01
CA LEU A 177 11.69 8.01 8.56
C LEU A 177 13.15 8.18 8.15
N THR A 178 14.03 7.34 8.68
CA THR A 178 15.43 7.28 8.29
C THR A 178 15.74 6.07 7.43
N THR A 179 15.12 4.93 7.74
CA THR A 179 15.28 3.69 6.95
C THR A 179 14.03 2.82 7.03
N VAL A 180 13.82 2.03 5.98
CA VAL A 180 12.89 0.90 5.97
C VAL A 180 13.68 -0.34 5.59
N VAL A 181 13.68 -1.35 6.46
CA VAL A 181 14.38 -2.61 6.22
C VAL A 181 13.37 -3.75 6.21
N GLU A 182 13.23 -4.40 5.06
CA GLU A 182 12.34 -5.56 4.92
C GLU A 182 12.88 -6.73 5.75
N ARG A 183 12.00 -7.29 6.60
CA ARG A 183 12.23 -8.51 7.36
C ARG A 183 11.18 -9.53 6.99
N THR A 184 11.59 -10.66 6.47
CA THR A 184 10.71 -11.65 5.84
C THR A 184 10.16 -12.69 6.80
N GLU A 185 10.73 -12.82 8.00
CA GLU A 185 10.30 -13.76 9.03
C GLU A 185 10.13 -13.02 10.36
N ILE A 186 8.88 -12.58 10.64
CA ILE A 186 8.52 -11.93 11.91
C ILE A 186 7.37 -12.72 12.52
N GLU A 187 7.48 -13.05 13.79
CA GLU A 187 6.42 -13.72 14.56
C GLU A 187 6.52 -13.43 16.06
N ARG A 188 5.50 -13.84 16.81
CA ARG A 188 5.56 -13.82 18.28
C ARG A 188 6.14 -15.13 18.79
N ARG A 189 7.29 -15.04 19.47
CA ARG A 189 7.97 -16.18 20.08
C ARG A 189 8.21 -15.91 21.56
N GLU A 190 7.82 -16.85 22.42
CA GLU A 190 8.04 -16.75 23.88
C GLU A 190 7.50 -15.45 24.49
N GLY A 191 6.39 -14.93 23.93
CA GLY A 191 5.75 -13.69 24.37
C GLY A 191 6.30 -12.40 23.77
N GLU A 192 7.43 -12.43 23.05
CA GLU A 192 8.06 -11.29 22.39
C GLU A 192 7.90 -11.33 20.87
N VAL A 193 7.83 -10.16 20.24
CA VAL A 193 7.93 -10.08 18.78
C VAL A 193 9.39 -10.21 18.40
N LYS A 194 9.71 -11.17 17.52
CA LYS A 194 11.05 -11.41 17.02
C LYS A 194 11.06 -11.49 15.50
N TYR A 195 12.14 -11.04 14.90
CA TYR A 195 12.42 -11.27 13.48
C TYR A 195 13.72 -12.06 13.31
N LYS A 196 13.86 -12.75 12.20
CA LYS A 196 15.08 -13.45 11.85
C LYS A 196 16.01 -12.51 11.08
N ASP A 197 17.23 -12.35 11.56
CA ASP A 197 18.23 -11.51 10.91
C ASP A 197 18.93 -12.23 9.73
N GLU A 198 19.91 -11.56 9.12
CA GLU A 198 20.64 -12.07 7.96
C GLU A 198 21.57 -13.26 8.32
N GLN A 199 21.90 -13.42 9.60
CA GLN A 199 22.66 -14.54 10.15
C GLN A 199 21.78 -15.73 10.54
N GLY A 200 20.44 -15.55 10.48
CA GLY A 200 19.46 -16.55 10.86
C GLY A 200 19.11 -16.57 12.34
N GLU A 201 19.57 -15.56 13.10
CA GLU A 201 19.31 -15.42 14.53
C GLU A 201 18.03 -14.65 14.81
N TRP A 202 17.33 -15.03 15.88
CA TRP A 202 16.10 -14.35 16.28
C TRP A 202 16.39 -13.13 17.15
N VAL A 203 16.03 -11.94 16.63
CA VAL A 203 16.23 -10.65 17.27
C VAL A 203 14.89 -10.11 17.76
N ALA A 204 14.80 -9.79 19.06
CA ALA A 204 13.60 -9.21 19.66
C ALA A 204 13.43 -7.74 19.28
N VAL A 205 12.17 -7.33 19.06
CA VAL A 205 11.77 -5.92 18.87
C VAL A 205 10.56 -5.61 19.74
N SER A 206 10.39 -4.33 20.08
CA SER A 206 9.20 -3.87 20.80
C SER A 206 7.94 -4.08 19.97
N ASP A 207 6.84 -4.48 20.59
CA ASP A 207 5.51 -4.52 19.96
C ASP A 207 5.13 -3.19 19.29
N ASN A 208 5.64 -2.07 19.80
CA ASN A 208 5.38 -0.74 19.28
C ASN A 208 6.36 -0.30 18.17
N THR A 209 7.31 -1.14 17.77
CA THR A 209 8.21 -0.83 16.66
C THR A 209 7.40 -0.52 15.40
N PRO A 210 7.62 0.65 14.75
CA PRO A 210 6.87 1.00 13.56
C PRO A 210 7.29 0.12 12.38
N VAL A 211 6.29 -0.36 11.64
CA VAL A 211 6.48 -1.11 10.39
C VAL A 211 5.66 -0.50 9.27
N SER A 212 6.19 -0.59 8.06
CA SER A 212 5.48 -0.23 6.84
C SER A 212 4.51 -1.35 6.45
N MET A 213 3.25 -0.96 6.26
CA MET A 213 2.20 -1.77 5.63
C MET A 213 1.82 -1.21 4.26
N ASN A 214 2.76 -0.52 3.62
CA ASN A 214 2.62 0.10 2.31
C ASN A 214 1.54 1.21 2.23
N VAL A 215 1.34 1.93 3.34
CA VAL A 215 0.49 3.12 3.40
C VAL A 215 1.38 4.36 3.33
N TRP A 216 1.38 5.03 2.18
CA TRP A 216 2.26 6.15 1.88
C TRP A 216 1.47 7.38 1.48
N GLY A 217 1.85 8.54 1.99
CA GLY A 217 1.31 9.84 1.61
C GLY A 217 2.35 10.66 0.85
N PHE A 218 1.97 11.16 -0.31
CA PHE A 218 2.86 11.89 -1.21
C PHE A 218 2.22 13.19 -1.71
N THR A 219 3.07 14.16 -2.04
CA THR A 219 2.72 15.30 -2.90
C THR A 219 3.02 14.96 -4.37
N PRO A 220 2.36 15.61 -5.36
CA PRO A 220 2.47 15.24 -6.78
C PRO A 220 3.87 15.25 -7.37
N ASP A 221 4.80 16.03 -6.80
CA ASP A 221 6.21 16.06 -7.19
C ASP A 221 6.91 14.69 -7.07
N TYR A 222 6.36 13.78 -6.26
CA TYR A 222 6.83 12.40 -6.15
C TYR A 222 6.87 11.69 -7.51
N PHE A 223 5.93 11.98 -8.40
CA PHE A 223 5.90 11.35 -9.73
C PHE A 223 7.12 11.71 -10.57
N ASP A 224 7.57 12.96 -10.51
CA ASP A 224 8.73 13.42 -11.30
C ASP A 224 10.02 12.76 -10.83
N TYR A 225 10.23 12.68 -9.51
CA TYR A 225 11.37 11.95 -8.94
C TYR A 225 11.30 10.45 -9.24
N SER A 226 10.12 9.88 -9.10
CA SER A 226 9.88 8.46 -9.36
C SER A 226 10.14 8.09 -10.82
N GLU A 227 9.72 8.91 -11.77
CA GLU A 227 9.99 8.69 -13.21
C GLU A 227 11.49 8.79 -13.52
N ALA A 228 12.16 9.81 -13.00
CA ALA A 228 13.59 9.98 -13.19
C ALA A 228 14.37 8.78 -12.63
N TYR A 229 14.01 8.34 -11.42
CA TYR A 229 14.68 7.23 -10.79
C TYR A 229 14.32 5.88 -11.43
N PHE A 230 13.15 5.74 -12.03
CA PHE A 230 12.82 4.54 -12.80
C PHE A 230 13.71 4.38 -14.04
N LYS A 231 14.07 5.50 -14.70
CA LYS A 231 15.06 5.48 -15.80
C LYS A 231 16.44 5.03 -15.31
N GLU A 232 16.90 5.52 -14.14
CA GLU A 232 18.15 5.06 -13.53
C GLU A 232 18.08 3.56 -13.22
N PHE A 233 16.99 3.09 -12.61
CA PHE A 233 16.76 1.69 -12.27
C PHE A 233 16.83 0.78 -13.51
N LEU A 234 16.21 1.19 -14.62
CA LEU A 234 16.23 0.45 -15.89
C LEU A 234 17.59 0.52 -16.59
N SER A 235 18.39 1.55 -16.33
CA SER A 235 19.74 1.72 -16.90
C SER A 235 20.79 0.82 -16.22
N ASP A 236 20.51 0.31 -15.03
CA ASP A 236 21.40 -0.61 -14.35
C ASP A 236 21.25 -2.04 -14.94
N PRO A 237 22.33 -2.63 -15.52
CA PRO A 237 22.30 -3.99 -16.06
C PRO A 237 21.80 -5.03 -15.06
N LYS A 238 22.09 -4.86 -13.76
CA LYS A 238 21.63 -5.78 -12.71
C LYS A 238 20.10 -5.83 -12.59
N ASN A 239 19.43 -4.72 -12.91
CA ASN A 239 17.97 -4.62 -12.84
C ASN A 239 17.33 -5.02 -14.17
N ILE A 240 17.82 -4.51 -15.30
CA ILE A 240 17.19 -4.76 -16.60
C ILE A 240 17.37 -6.22 -17.05
N GLU A 241 18.50 -6.85 -16.77
CA GLU A 241 18.76 -8.24 -17.10
C GLU A 241 18.07 -9.21 -16.14
N ASN A 242 17.76 -8.78 -14.92
CA ASN A 242 17.02 -9.58 -13.94
C ASN A 242 15.53 -9.52 -14.22
N LYS A 243 14.98 -10.57 -14.83
CA LYS A 243 13.55 -10.68 -15.16
C LYS A 243 12.60 -10.60 -13.95
N LYS A 244 13.14 -10.67 -12.71
CA LYS A 244 12.39 -10.59 -11.45
C LYS A 244 12.64 -9.28 -10.69
N ALA A 245 13.52 -8.39 -11.17
CA ALA A 245 13.76 -7.11 -10.52
C ALA A 245 12.47 -6.28 -10.43
N GLU A 246 12.26 -5.65 -9.30
CA GLU A 246 11.07 -4.82 -9.04
C GLU A 246 11.47 -3.47 -8.47
N TYR A 247 10.86 -2.44 -9.00
CA TYR A 247 10.96 -1.06 -8.56
C TYR A 247 9.89 -0.79 -7.49
N PHE A 248 10.28 -0.98 -6.22
CA PHE A 248 9.37 -0.85 -5.07
C PHE A 248 9.31 0.57 -4.52
N ILE A 249 8.20 0.93 -3.89
CA ILE A 249 8.03 2.21 -3.19
C ILE A 249 9.12 2.44 -2.12
N PRO A 250 9.43 1.48 -1.22
CA PRO A 250 10.50 1.69 -0.23
C PRO A 250 11.88 1.97 -0.84
N LEU A 251 12.20 1.40 -1.99
CA LEU A 251 13.46 1.68 -2.69
C LEU A 251 13.54 3.16 -3.10
N MET A 252 12.47 3.68 -3.68
CA MET A 252 12.38 5.09 -4.07
C MET A 252 12.40 6.02 -2.87
N VAL A 253 11.64 5.69 -1.82
CA VAL A 253 11.58 6.49 -0.59
C VAL A 253 12.94 6.55 0.09
N ASN A 254 13.64 5.43 0.23
CA ASN A 254 14.98 5.40 0.81
C ASN A 254 15.97 6.25 0.01
N LYS A 255 15.89 6.24 -1.34
CA LYS A 255 16.73 7.12 -2.17
C LYS A 255 16.47 8.60 -1.87
N LEU A 256 15.21 9.03 -1.84
CA LEU A 256 14.84 10.42 -1.59
C LEU A 256 15.27 10.90 -0.20
N ILE A 257 15.21 10.04 0.81
CA ILE A 257 15.69 10.33 2.17
C ILE A 257 17.21 10.45 2.18
N ASN A 258 17.91 9.48 1.60
CA ASN A 258 19.38 9.46 1.59
C ASN A 258 20.00 10.60 0.80
N ASP A 259 19.35 11.03 -0.30
CA ASP A 259 19.77 12.18 -1.10
C ASP A 259 19.39 13.53 -0.44
N GLY A 260 18.66 13.52 0.66
CA GLY A 260 18.17 14.73 1.31
C GLY A 260 17.09 15.48 0.54
N THR A 261 16.51 14.84 -0.48
CA THR A 261 15.50 15.45 -1.35
C THR A 261 14.15 15.62 -0.65
N ALA A 262 13.75 14.66 0.16
CA ALA A 262 12.46 14.68 0.85
C ALA A 262 12.55 14.23 2.29
N THR A 263 11.58 14.68 3.09
CA THR A 263 11.33 14.15 4.44
C THR A 263 10.05 13.32 4.44
N VAL A 264 10.07 12.20 5.15
CA VAL A 264 8.92 11.30 5.27
C VAL A 264 8.53 11.20 6.74
N LYS A 265 7.41 11.78 7.13
CA LYS A 265 6.90 11.70 8.49
C LYS A 265 6.33 10.32 8.77
N VAL A 266 6.73 9.68 9.86
CA VAL A 266 6.08 8.45 10.33
C VAL A 266 4.91 8.83 11.23
N LEU A 267 3.70 8.49 10.77
CA LEU A 267 2.46 8.75 11.49
C LEU A 267 2.11 7.50 12.32
N ASP A 268 2.05 7.64 13.64
CA ASP A 268 1.62 6.54 14.50
C ASP A 268 0.12 6.27 14.33
N THR A 269 -0.26 5.00 14.33
CA THR A 269 -1.65 4.56 14.36
C THR A 269 -1.87 3.46 15.38
N THR A 270 -3.03 3.48 16.00
CA THR A 270 -3.50 2.40 16.88
C THR A 270 -4.21 1.28 16.11
N SER A 271 -4.39 1.45 14.81
CA SER A 271 -5.04 0.47 13.93
C SER A 271 -4.41 -0.91 14.07
N LYS A 272 -5.26 -1.92 14.01
CA LYS A 272 -4.86 -3.31 13.81
C LYS A 272 -5.01 -3.63 12.34
N TRP A 273 -3.90 -4.05 11.75
CA TRP A 273 -3.90 -4.57 10.39
C TRP A 273 -4.31 -6.04 10.40
N PHE A 274 -5.04 -6.46 9.40
CA PHE A 274 -5.22 -7.86 9.06
C PHE A 274 -5.45 -8.03 7.55
N GLY A 275 -5.25 -9.23 7.05
CA GLY A 275 -5.45 -9.58 5.65
C GLY A 275 -5.49 -11.09 5.49
N VAL A 276 -5.82 -11.55 4.30
CA VAL A 276 -5.80 -12.98 3.96
C VAL A 276 -4.44 -13.33 3.38
N THR A 277 -3.45 -13.56 4.25
CA THR A 277 -2.11 -14.00 3.83
C THR A 277 -2.10 -15.51 3.54
N TYR A 278 -2.73 -16.27 4.42
CA TYR A 278 -2.93 -17.71 4.29
C TYR A 278 -4.42 -18.01 4.09
N ALA A 279 -4.75 -19.09 3.39
CA ALA A 279 -6.16 -19.48 3.22
C ALA A 279 -6.90 -19.66 4.56
N ALA A 280 -6.19 -20.12 5.60
CA ALA A 280 -6.71 -20.26 6.95
C ALA A 280 -7.06 -18.92 7.64
N ASP A 281 -6.51 -17.78 7.17
CA ASP A 281 -6.82 -16.47 7.75
C ASP A 281 -8.26 -16.02 7.42
N ARG A 282 -8.88 -16.54 6.36
CA ARG A 282 -10.16 -16.07 5.84
C ARG A 282 -11.27 -16.08 6.90
N GLU A 283 -11.44 -17.17 7.63
CA GLU A 283 -12.47 -17.28 8.68
C GLU A 283 -12.23 -16.26 9.80
N SER A 284 -10.96 -16.08 10.21
CA SER A 284 -10.58 -15.08 11.20
C SER A 284 -10.83 -13.65 10.73
N VAL A 285 -10.58 -13.36 9.45
CA VAL A 285 -10.83 -12.03 8.86
C VAL A 285 -12.32 -11.73 8.81
N VAL A 286 -13.15 -12.69 8.37
CA VAL A 286 -14.62 -12.54 8.36
C VAL A 286 -15.15 -12.29 9.79
N ALA A 287 -14.68 -13.06 10.78
CA ALA A 287 -15.07 -12.87 12.17
C ALA A 287 -14.65 -11.50 12.72
N LYS A 288 -13.45 -11.00 12.39
CA LYS A 288 -12.98 -9.67 12.78
C LYS A 288 -13.83 -8.56 12.16
N ILE A 289 -14.17 -8.67 10.88
CA ILE A 289 -15.06 -7.72 10.20
C ILE A 289 -16.44 -7.72 10.87
N GLN A 290 -17.02 -8.88 11.12
CA GLN A 290 -18.30 -8.99 11.80
C GLN A 290 -18.27 -8.35 13.20
N SER A 291 -17.19 -8.57 13.96
CA SER A 291 -17.01 -7.92 15.27
C SER A 291 -16.99 -6.40 15.18
N LEU A 292 -16.36 -5.83 14.14
CA LEU A 292 -16.32 -4.39 13.91
C LEU A 292 -17.69 -3.81 13.46
N ILE A 293 -18.55 -4.64 12.89
CA ILE A 293 -19.94 -4.27 12.60
C ILE A 293 -20.77 -4.33 13.88
N ASP A 294 -20.62 -5.39 14.66
CA ASP A 294 -21.39 -5.63 15.90
C ASP A 294 -21.10 -4.57 16.98
N ASP A 295 -19.86 -4.05 17.04
CA ASP A 295 -19.48 -2.97 17.95
C ASP A 295 -19.82 -1.55 17.43
N GLY A 296 -20.38 -1.44 16.21
CA GLY A 296 -20.82 -0.19 15.60
C GLY A 296 -19.69 0.60 14.93
N THR A 297 -18.47 0.03 14.79
CA THR A 297 -17.37 0.65 14.05
C THR A 297 -17.75 0.83 12.58
N TYR A 298 -18.35 -0.18 11.96
CA TYR A 298 -18.91 -0.09 10.60
C TYR A 298 -20.42 -0.30 10.59
N PRO A 299 -21.14 0.33 9.65
CA PRO A 299 -22.53 -0.03 9.41
C PRO A 299 -22.63 -1.42 8.79
N ALA A 300 -23.79 -2.08 8.94
CA ALA A 300 -24.02 -3.38 8.35
C ALA A 300 -23.87 -3.40 6.81
N LYS A 301 -24.12 -2.25 6.16
CA LYS A 301 -23.94 -2.03 4.72
C LYS A 301 -23.15 -0.74 4.53
N LEU A 302 -22.05 -0.77 3.74
CA LEU A 302 -21.16 0.38 3.57
C LEU A 302 -21.68 1.41 2.55
N PHE A 303 -22.29 0.94 1.45
CA PHE A 303 -22.74 1.76 0.31
C PHE A 303 -24.18 1.42 -0.11
#